data_f88c36279f4642df10d6684ebd6b8daf
#
_entry.id   f88c36279f4642df10d6684ebd6b8daf
#
_cell.length_a   1.000
_cell.length_b   1.000
_cell.length_c   1.000
_cell.angle_alpha   90.00
_cell.angle_beta   90.00
_cell.angle_gamma   90.00
#
_symmetry.space_group_name_H-M   'P 1'
#
loop_
_entity.id
_entity.type
_entity.pdbx_description
1 polymer ?
#
loop_
_entity_poly.entity_id
_entity_poly.type
_entity_poly.pdbx_seq_one_letter_code
_entity_poly.pdbx_strand_id
1 'polypeptide(L)'
;EINLDKSIAKIKSRRIFKNVNYEVSEGSKKNLKIIDISVEEQPTGEIGAGAGIGTSGGTLAFNVKENNWLGEGKSLEFEVQLDDESLRGDVIYTNPNYDFLGNSLYYNLSSSQNDKPNQGYENSVISLGAGTSFEQYRDVKVSISLEGTYDDLRTQDSASTSLKKQAGSFSEVSAIYGFTNDKRNRAFMPTSGSILSFSQSIPFYADRSFIANNLSLSKYHSLNENVVGSGKLFLSTVNGLKGDDVRLSKRKGLSSKRLRGFEKNKIGPVDGDDHIGGNYAAALNFEVNLPNLLPESTNTDVGLFLDFGNVWGVDYDSSIDNSSKIRSSVGAAMNWMSPIGPMSFVLAQNLSKAQTDKTESFSFNLGTTF
;
A
#
# COMPACT_ATOMS: atom_id res chain seq x y z
N GLU A 1 -34.64 5.68 10.78
CA GLU A 1 -34.03 6.60 9.78
C GLU A 1 -32.55 6.31 9.55
N ILE A 2 -31.69 6.36 10.58
CA ILE A 2 -30.22 6.15 10.42
C ILE A 2 -29.88 4.80 9.75
N ASN A 3 -30.61 3.74 10.05
CA ASN A 3 -30.37 2.42 9.43
C ASN A 3 -30.82 2.37 7.98
N LEU A 4 -31.90 3.09 7.63
CA LEU A 4 -32.40 3.17 6.27
C LEU A 4 -31.41 3.97 5.39
N ASP A 5 -30.97 5.13 5.85
CA ASP A 5 -29.99 5.95 5.14
C ASP A 5 -28.68 5.20 4.90
N LYS A 6 -28.20 4.43 5.90
CA LYS A 6 -27.02 3.57 5.74
C LYS A 6 -27.28 2.46 4.68
N SER A 7 -28.46 1.86 4.68
CA SER A 7 -28.81 0.83 3.69
C SER A 7 -28.87 1.40 2.28
N ILE A 8 -29.47 2.57 2.10
CA ILE A 8 -29.51 3.26 0.80
C ILE A 8 -28.11 3.68 0.36
N ALA A 9 -27.29 4.23 1.26
CA ALA A 9 -25.91 4.56 0.97
C ALA A 9 -25.10 3.31 0.52
N LYS A 10 -25.35 2.16 1.15
CA LYS A 10 -24.71 0.89 0.80
C LYS A 10 -25.15 0.39 -0.59
N ILE A 11 -26.42 0.56 -0.96
CA ILE A 11 -26.91 0.24 -2.31
C ILE A 11 -26.23 1.16 -3.35
N LYS A 12 -26.21 2.47 -3.10
CA LYS A 12 -25.55 3.46 -3.99
C LYS A 12 -24.06 3.19 -4.16
N SER A 13 -23.38 2.78 -3.10
CA SER A 13 -21.92 2.52 -3.13
C SER A 13 -21.53 1.32 -4.00
N ARG A 14 -22.48 0.49 -4.39
CA ARG A 14 -22.23 -0.67 -5.28
C ARG A 14 -21.97 -0.28 -6.73
N ARG A 15 -22.26 0.97 -7.12
CA ARG A 15 -22.07 1.49 -8.49
C ARG A 15 -22.79 0.70 -9.60
N ILE A 16 -23.83 -0.05 -9.23
CA ILE A 16 -24.68 -0.82 -10.16
C ILE A 16 -25.84 0.05 -10.66
N PHE A 17 -26.27 1.00 -9.84
CA PHE A 17 -27.44 1.83 -10.08
C PHE A 17 -27.06 3.28 -10.31
N LYS A 18 -27.63 3.89 -11.36
CA LYS A 18 -27.53 5.31 -11.66
C LYS A 18 -28.31 6.14 -10.64
N ASN A 19 -29.54 5.70 -10.34
CA ASN A 19 -30.42 6.34 -9.38
C ASN A 19 -30.94 5.31 -8.38
N VAL A 20 -31.03 5.69 -7.12
CA VAL A 20 -31.66 4.91 -6.05
C VAL A 20 -32.53 5.88 -5.26
N ASN A 21 -33.85 5.72 -5.37
CA ASN A 21 -34.86 6.49 -4.64
C ASN A 21 -35.59 5.56 -3.71
N TYR A 22 -36.15 6.12 -2.64
CA TYR A 22 -37.02 5.33 -1.74
C TYR A 22 -38.17 6.19 -1.24
N GLU A 23 -39.31 5.52 -1.00
CA GLU A 23 -40.49 6.08 -0.39
C GLU A 23 -40.88 5.24 0.82
N VAL A 24 -41.36 5.90 1.87
CA VAL A 24 -41.80 5.25 3.10
C VAL A 24 -43.30 5.51 3.25
N SER A 25 -44.08 4.47 3.26
CA SER A 25 -45.54 4.53 3.45
C SER A 25 -45.98 3.77 4.70
N GLU A 26 -47.24 3.99 5.11
CA GLU A 26 -47.84 3.27 6.24
C GLU A 26 -48.10 1.82 5.88
N GLY A 27 -47.72 0.93 6.79
CA GLY A 27 -47.99 -0.51 6.64
C GLY A 27 -49.38 -0.93 7.14
N SER A 28 -49.68 -2.21 7.04
CA SER A 28 -50.96 -2.79 7.47
C SER A 28 -51.24 -2.69 8.97
N LYS A 29 -50.26 -2.36 9.78
CA LYS A 29 -50.38 -2.14 11.24
C LYS A 29 -49.64 -0.85 11.62
N LYS A 30 -50.11 -0.22 12.69
CA LYS A 30 -49.62 1.10 13.18
C LYS A 30 -48.10 1.22 13.43
N ASN A 31 -47.41 0.07 13.60
CA ASN A 31 -45.98 0.00 13.86
C ASN A 31 -45.17 -0.56 12.69
N LEU A 32 -45.79 -0.79 11.53
CA LEU A 32 -45.15 -1.27 10.33
C LEU A 32 -45.05 -0.14 9.30
N LYS A 33 -43.95 -0.04 8.61
CA LYS A 33 -43.74 0.82 7.46
C LYS A 33 -43.38 -0.03 6.25
N ILE A 34 -43.86 0.38 5.10
CA ILE A 34 -43.46 -0.17 3.82
C ILE A 34 -42.37 0.76 3.26
N ILE A 35 -41.28 0.20 2.82
CA ILE A 35 -40.20 0.92 2.17
C ILE A 35 -40.12 0.43 0.72
N ASP A 36 -40.52 1.28 -0.21
CA ASP A 36 -40.45 1.02 -1.65
C ASP A 36 -39.14 1.63 -2.18
N ILE A 37 -38.24 0.79 -2.73
CA ILE A 37 -36.97 1.22 -3.29
C ILE A 37 -37.06 1.08 -4.81
N SER A 38 -36.93 2.22 -5.49
CA SER A 38 -36.86 2.29 -6.96
C SER A 38 -35.43 2.48 -7.40
N VAL A 39 -34.96 1.65 -8.32
CA VAL A 39 -33.59 1.69 -8.85
C VAL A 39 -33.61 1.80 -10.36
N GLU A 40 -32.61 2.55 -10.89
CA GLU A 40 -32.33 2.63 -12.32
C GLU A 40 -30.94 2.05 -12.55
N GLU A 41 -30.83 0.99 -13.33
CA GLU A 41 -29.56 0.35 -13.63
C GLU A 41 -28.68 1.22 -14.54
N GLN A 42 -27.37 1.01 -14.49
CA GLN A 42 -26.37 1.64 -15.35
C GLN A 42 -25.34 0.62 -15.83
N PRO A 43 -24.59 0.92 -16.89
CA PRO A 43 -23.41 0.12 -17.24
C PRO A 43 -22.47 0.00 -16.04
N THR A 44 -21.99 -1.21 -15.76
CA THR A 44 -21.22 -1.54 -14.55
C THR A 44 -19.76 -1.86 -14.83
N GLY A 45 -19.41 -1.96 -16.11
CA GLY A 45 -18.02 -2.12 -16.57
C GLY A 45 -17.24 -0.82 -16.49
N GLU A 46 -16.04 -0.89 -15.95
CA GLU A 46 -15.09 0.21 -15.85
C GLU A 46 -13.79 -0.18 -16.54
N ILE A 47 -13.18 0.72 -17.30
CA ILE A 47 -11.86 0.57 -17.89
C ILE A 47 -11.02 1.74 -17.43
N GLY A 48 -9.87 1.43 -16.84
CA GLY A 48 -8.89 2.40 -16.41
C GLY A 48 -7.55 2.20 -17.10
N ALA A 49 -6.87 3.29 -17.38
CA ALA A 49 -5.50 3.27 -17.85
C ALA A 49 -4.73 4.43 -17.23
N GLY A 50 -3.50 4.20 -16.84
CA GLY A 50 -2.67 5.20 -16.21
C GLY A 50 -1.22 5.10 -16.56
N ALA A 51 -0.55 6.23 -16.48
CA ALA A 51 0.88 6.34 -16.66
C ALA A 51 1.46 7.31 -15.63
N GLY A 52 2.64 6.97 -15.12
CA GLY A 52 3.40 7.82 -14.23
C GLY A 52 4.87 7.78 -14.58
N ILE A 53 5.59 8.86 -14.30
CA ILE A 53 7.04 8.95 -14.42
C ILE A 53 7.59 9.75 -13.26
N GLY A 54 8.73 9.34 -12.77
CA GLY A 54 9.42 10.04 -11.69
C GLY A 54 10.88 9.63 -11.59
N THR A 55 11.57 10.18 -10.64
CA THR A 55 12.98 9.84 -10.38
C THR A 55 13.18 8.38 -9.98
N SER A 56 12.13 7.73 -9.47
CA SER A 56 12.14 6.29 -9.14
C SER A 56 11.70 5.38 -10.29
N GLY A 57 11.57 5.93 -11.52
CA GLY A 57 11.20 5.18 -12.71
C GLY A 57 9.82 5.51 -13.28
N GLY A 58 9.42 4.76 -14.30
CA GLY A 58 8.12 4.87 -14.97
C GLY A 58 7.15 3.80 -14.50
N THR A 59 5.85 4.07 -14.61
CA THR A 59 4.77 3.12 -14.33
C THR A 59 3.69 3.25 -15.38
N LEU A 60 3.20 2.13 -15.86
CA LEU A 60 2.00 2.01 -16.68
C LEU A 60 1.05 1.05 -15.97
N ALA A 61 -0.21 1.43 -15.88
CA ALA A 61 -1.24 0.57 -15.32
C ALA A 61 -2.46 0.52 -16.23
N PHE A 62 -3.08 -0.63 -16.30
CA PHE A 62 -4.33 -0.86 -17.02
C PHE A 62 -5.22 -1.77 -16.19
N ASN A 63 -6.48 -1.41 -16.05
CA ASN A 63 -7.45 -2.26 -15.39
C ASN A 63 -8.79 -2.32 -16.13
N VAL A 64 -9.43 -3.46 -16.02
CA VAL A 64 -10.81 -3.70 -16.47
C VAL A 64 -11.57 -4.30 -15.30
N LYS A 65 -12.67 -3.70 -14.93
CA LYS A 65 -13.50 -4.13 -13.81
C LYS A 65 -14.96 -4.19 -14.22
N GLU A 66 -15.60 -5.29 -13.87
CA GLU A 66 -17.05 -5.43 -13.92
C GLU A 66 -17.60 -5.47 -12.48
N ASN A 67 -18.47 -4.53 -12.13
CA ASN A 67 -19.01 -4.40 -10.78
C ASN A 67 -20.28 -5.25 -10.54
N ASN A 68 -20.84 -5.81 -11.61
CA ASN A 68 -22.05 -6.65 -11.55
C ASN A 68 -21.87 -7.94 -12.37
N TRP A 69 -20.75 -8.65 -12.10
CA TRP A 69 -20.43 -9.88 -12.81
C TRP A 69 -21.58 -10.90 -12.75
N LEU A 70 -22.02 -11.33 -13.94
CA LEU A 70 -23.17 -12.20 -14.15
C LEU A 70 -24.51 -11.69 -13.55
N GLY A 71 -24.64 -10.39 -13.29
CA GLY A 71 -25.85 -9.81 -12.72
C GLY A 71 -26.03 -10.06 -11.22
N GLU A 72 -25.02 -10.59 -10.54
CA GLU A 72 -25.12 -10.98 -9.12
C GLU A 72 -24.58 -9.92 -8.15
N GLY A 73 -24.20 -8.75 -8.64
CA GLY A 73 -23.62 -7.68 -7.82
C GLY A 73 -22.27 -8.02 -7.22
N LYS A 74 -21.57 -8.96 -7.80
CA LYS A 74 -20.18 -9.32 -7.49
C LYS A 74 -19.27 -8.62 -8.48
N SER A 75 -18.02 -8.36 -8.12
CA SER A 75 -17.06 -7.73 -9.04
C SER A 75 -15.99 -8.70 -9.50
N LEU A 76 -15.59 -8.56 -10.76
CA LEU A 76 -14.42 -9.20 -11.33
C LEU A 76 -13.53 -8.12 -11.92
N GLU A 77 -12.25 -8.12 -11.53
CA GLU A 77 -11.28 -7.11 -11.94
C GLU A 77 -10.01 -7.79 -12.47
N PHE A 78 -9.50 -7.26 -13.57
CA PHE A 78 -8.21 -7.60 -14.14
C PHE A 78 -7.34 -6.35 -14.10
N GLU A 79 -6.16 -6.45 -13.54
CA GLU A 79 -5.20 -5.37 -13.47
C GLU A 79 -3.85 -5.83 -14.02
N VAL A 80 -3.19 -4.97 -14.79
CA VAL A 80 -1.81 -5.15 -15.23
C VAL A 80 -1.05 -3.88 -14.93
N GLN A 81 0.06 -4.02 -14.22
CA GLN A 81 0.97 -2.93 -13.91
C GLN A 81 2.38 -3.28 -14.40
N LEU A 82 2.96 -2.34 -15.11
CA LEU A 82 4.35 -2.39 -15.56
C LEU A 82 5.09 -1.20 -14.93
N ASP A 83 6.18 -1.46 -14.26
CA ASP A 83 7.14 -0.45 -13.84
C ASP A 83 8.56 -0.89 -14.21
N ASP A 84 9.56 -0.02 -13.98
CA ASP A 84 10.94 -0.25 -14.44
C ASP A 84 11.54 -1.56 -13.89
N GLU A 85 11.06 -2.04 -12.75
CA GLU A 85 11.60 -3.20 -12.05
C GLU A 85 10.60 -4.34 -11.90
N SER A 86 9.36 -4.20 -12.44
CA SER A 86 8.36 -5.25 -12.30
C SER A 86 7.27 -5.22 -13.36
N LEU A 87 6.78 -6.39 -13.71
CA LEU A 87 5.52 -6.62 -14.42
C LEU A 87 4.62 -7.46 -13.52
N ARG A 88 3.44 -6.94 -13.22
CA ARG A 88 2.45 -7.60 -12.37
C ARG A 88 1.10 -7.70 -13.07
N GLY A 89 0.44 -8.85 -12.92
CA GLY A 89 -0.92 -9.08 -13.33
C GLY A 89 -1.74 -9.63 -12.17
N ASP A 90 -2.95 -9.11 -11.96
CA ASP A 90 -3.88 -9.51 -10.92
C ASP A 90 -5.25 -9.84 -11.49
N VAL A 91 -5.90 -10.86 -10.97
CA VAL A 91 -7.31 -11.18 -11.18
C VAL A 91 -7.97 -11.21 -9.81
N ILE A 92 -8.95 -10.35 -9.59
CA ILE A 92 -9.60 -10.19 -8.30
C ILE A 92 -11.11 -10.39 -8.48
N TYR A 93 -11.66 -11.38 -7.78
CA TYR A 93 -13.09 -11.59 -7.68
C TYR A 93 -13.55 -11.22 -6.29
N THR A 94 -14.59 -10.38 -6.17
CA THR A 94 -15.09 -9.92 -4.87
C THR A 94 -16.62 -10.08 -4.79
N ASN A 95 -17.07 -10.73 -3.74
CA ASN A 95 -18.45 -10.66 -3.28
C ASN A 95 -18.53 -9.68 -2.10
N PRO A 96 -19.00 -8.43 -2.31
CA PRO A 96 -18.99 -7.39 -1.29
C PRO A 96 -19.99 -7.60 -0.16
N ASN A 97 -20.94 -8.55 -0.30
CA ASN A 97 -21.93 -8.92 0.70
C ASN A 97 -22.19 -10.42 0.60
N TYR A 98 -21.20 -11.24 0.95
CA TYR A 98 -21.37 -12.68 0.87
C TYR A 98 -22.32 -13.23 1.95
N ASP A 99 -22.59 -12.45 2.97
CA ASP A 99 -23.52 -12.74 4.03
C ASP A 99 -24.50 -11.57 4.30
N PHE A 100 -25.49 -11.80 5.14
CA PHE A 100 -26.49 -10.78 5.50
C PHE A 100 -25.94 -9.66 6.40
N LEU A 101 -24.77 -9.84 7.02
CA LEU A 101 -24.07 -8.80 7.78
C LEU A 101 -23.35 -7.81 6.85
N GLY A 102 -23.18 -8.20 5.58
CA GLY A 102 -22.53 -7.38 4.57
C GLY A 102 -21.01 -7.43 4.64
N ASN A 103 -20.48 -8.55 5.09
CA ASN A 103 -19.07 -8.84 5.02
C ASN A 103 -18.64 -9.12 3.58
N SER A 104 -17.44 -8.77 3.20
CA SER A 104 -16.91 -9.06 1.87
C SER A 104 -16.10 -10.35 1.86
N LEU A 105 -16.22 -11.11 0.77
CA LEU A 105 -15.37 -12.26 0.46
C LEU A 105 -14.67 -12.00 -0.85
N TYR A 106 -13.36 -12.23 -0.92
CA TYR A 106 -12.59 -12.06 -2.14
C TYR A 106 -11.67 -13.24 -2.41
N TYR A 107 -11.36 -13.43 -3.69
CA TYR A 107 -10.35 -14.33 -4.19
C TYR A 107 -9.42 -13.52 -5.11
N ASN A 108 -8.13 -13.75 -5.00
CA ASN A 108 -7.16 -13.11 -5.88
C ASN A 108 -6.17 -14.14 -6.43
N LEU A 109 -5.84 -13.97 -7.69
CA LEU A 109 -4.73 -14.64 -8.36
C LEU A 109 -3.79 -13.55 -8.85
N SER A 110 -2.53 -13.61 -8.47
CA SER A 110 -1.53 -12.66 -8.95
C SER A 110 -0.32 -13.37 -9.52
N SER A 111 0.30 -12.74 -10.52
CA SER A 111 1.57 -13.14 -11.08
C SER A 111 2.45 -11.91 -11.23
N SER A 112 3.69 -11.99 -10.78
CA SER A 112 4.65 -10.90 -10.95
C SER A 112 6.02 -11.44 -11.37
N GLN A 113 6.67 -10.68 -12.26
CA GLN A 113 8.08 -10.82 -12.59
C GLN A 113 8.79 -9.57 -12.10
N ASN A 114 9.81 -9.72 -11.28
CA ASN A 114 10.56 -8.62 -10.72
C ASN A 114 12.02 -8.77 -11.12
N ASP A 115 12.61 -7.68 -11.59
CA ASP A 115 14.04 -7.52 -11.78
C ASP A 115 14.55 -6.43 -10.84
N LYS A 116 15.37 -6.82 -9.87
CA LYS A 116 15.88 -5.97 -8.81
C LYS A 116 17.42 -5.84 -8.91
N PRO A 117 17.92 -5.18 -9.96
CA PRO A 117 19.36 -5.11 -10.23
C PRO A 117 20.15 -4.49 -9.09
N ASN A 118 19.58 -3.52 -8.38
CA ASN A 118 20.22 -2.88 -7.23
C ASN A 118 20.23 -3.73 -5.95
N GLN A 119 19.48 -4.83 -5.96
CA GLN A 119 19.39 -5.80 -4.86
C GLN A 119 19.99 -7.16 -5.22
N GLY A 120 20.52 -7.30 -6.45
CA GLY A 120 21.24 -8.47 -6.93
C GLY A 120 20.39 -9.69 -7.27
N TYR A 121 19.07 -9.52 -7.51
CA TYR A 121 18.19 -10.65 -7.83
C TYR A 121 17.07 -10.31 -8.80
N GLU A 122 16.54 -11.35 -9.40
CA GLU A 122 15.26 -11.38 -10.10
C GLU A 122 14.37 -12.49 -9.53
N ASN A 123 13.06 -12.35 -9.60
CA ASN A 123 12.16 -13.43 -9.23
C ASN A 123 10.85 -13.40 -9.99
N SER A 124 10.24 -14.59 -10.09
CA SER A 124 8.88 -14.79 -10.57
C SER A 124 8.02 -15.29 -9.42
N VAL A 125 6.92 -14.59 -9.14
CA VAL A 125 6.04 -14.94 -8.04
C VAL A 125 4.62 -15.16 -8.56
N ILE A 126 4.04 -16.29 -8.19
CA ILE A 126 2.60 -16.57 -8.40
C ILE A 126 1.97 -16.72 -7.02
N SER A 127 0.85 -16.05 -6.78
CA SER A 127 0.09 -16.22 -5.56
C SER A 127 -1.40 -16.37 -5.80
N LEU A 128 -2.03 -17.19 -4.97
CA LEU A 128 -3.47 -17.40 -4.90
C LEU A 128 -3.92 -17.12 -3.48
N GLY A 129 -4.89 -16.22 -3.33
CA GLY A 129 -5.42 -15.83 -2.05
C GLY A 129 -6.94 -15.91 -1.96
N ALA A 130 -7.43 -16.10 -0.75
CA ALA A 130 -8.85 -15.97 -0.41
C ALA A 130 -8.96 -15.28 0.95
N GLY A 131 -9.89 -14.35 1.08
CA GLY A 131 -10.01 -13.61 2.32
C GLY A 131 -11.36 -12.94 2.50
N THR A 132 -11.58 -12.47 3.71
CA THR A 132 -12.77 -11.72 4.11
C THR A 132 -12.37 -10.41 4.77
N SER A 133 -13.23 -9.40 4.66
CA SER A 133 -13.07 -8.17 5.41
C SER A 133 -14.43 -7.69 5.92
N PHE A 134 -14.43 -7.14 7.13
CA PHE A 134 -15.63 -6.70 7.83
C PHE A 134 -15.32 -5.51 8.75
N GLU A 135 -16.34 -4.73 9.06
CA GLU A 135 -16.26 -3.65 10.04
C GLU A 135 -16.59 -4.22 11.43
N GLN A 136 -15.58 -4.39 12.28
CA GLN A 136 -15.74 -4.94 13.63
C GLN A 136 -16.33 -3.92 14.59
N TYR A 137 -15.82 -2.68 14.53
CA TYR A 137 -16.31 -1.51 15.27
C TYR A 137 -16.37 -0.33 14.30
N ARG A 138 -17.06 0.72 14.68
CA ARG A 138 -17.08 1.95 13.90
C ARG A 138 -15.64 2.41 13.60
N ASP A 139 -15.38 2.64 12.31
CA ASP A 139 -14.08 3.07 11.78
C ASP A 139 -12.94 2.02 11.91
N VAL A 140 -13.25 0.78 12.31
CA VAL A 140 -12.27 -0.32 12.41
C VAL A 140 -12.62 -1.44 11.42
N LYS A 141 -11.89 -1.51 10.34
CA LYS A 141 -11.98 -2.58 9.35
C LYS A 141 -10.96 -3.67 9.67
N VAL A 142 -11.42 -4.91 9.76
CA VAL A 142 -10.58 -6.11 9.95
C VAL A 142 -10.55 -6.89 8.65
N SER A 143 -9.40 -7.48 8.32
CA SER A 143 -9.22 -8.40 7.19
C SER A 143 -8.51 -9.66 7.66
N ILE A 144 -8.94 -10.80 7.13
CA ILE A 144 -8.32 -12.11 7.36
C ILE A 144 -8.26 -12.82 6.01
N SER A 145 -7.10 -13.35 5.66
CA SER A 145 -6.90 -14.10 4.41
C SER A 145 -5.94 -15.26 4.58
N LEU A 146 -6.06 -16.21 3.65
CA LEU A 146 -5.07 -17.25 3.39
C LEU A 146 -4.47 -16.98 2.02
N GLU A 147 -3.15 -17.08 1.91
CA GLU A 147 -2.42 -16.89 0.66
C GLU A 147 -1.42 -18.02 0.47
N GLY A 148 -1.49 -18.66 -0.70
CA GLY A 148 -0.47 -19.57 -1.20
C GLY A 148 0.42 -18.85 -2.20
N THR A 149 1.75 -18.94 -2.04
CA THR A 149 2.72 -18.25 -2.88
C THR A 149 3.78 -19.25 -3.36
N TYR A 150 4.15 -19.15 -4.64
CA TYR A 150 5.32 -19.78 -5.22
C TYR A 150 6.25 -18.67 -5.73
N ASP A 151 7.51 -18.68 -5.29
CA ASP A 151 8.53 -17.67 -5.54
C ASP A 151 9.79 -18.33 -6.10
N ASP A 152 10.07 -18.15 -7.39
CA ASP A 152 11.30 -18.62 -8.06
C ASP A 152 12.29 -17.46 -8.12
N LEU A 153 13.32 -17.52 -7.27
CA LEU A 153 14.30 -16.47 -7.06
C LEU A 153 15.65 -16.85 -7.65
N ARG A 154 16.19 -15.97 -8.48
CA ARG A 154 17.51 -16.08 -9.09
C ARG A 154 18.35 -14.87 -8.71
N THR A 155 19.63 -15.08 -8.51
CA THR A 155 20.58 -14.00 -8.26
C THR A 155 21.33 -13.66 -9.53
N GLN A 156 21.78 -12.43 -9.64
CA GLN A 156 22.60 -11.99 -10.77
C GLN A 156 23.99 -12.64 -10.75
N ASP A 157 24.64 -12.71 -11.91
CA ASP A 157 25.98 -13.30 -12.03
C ASP A 157 27.04 -12.53 -11.24
N SER A 158 26.87 -11.21 -11.08
CA SER A 158 27.70 -10.32 -10.28
C SER A 158 27.55 -10.48 -8.77
N ALA A 159 26.46 -11.12 -8.31
CA ALA A 159 26.16 -11.29 -6.88
C ALA A 159 27.25 -12.06 -6.13
N SER A 160 27.42 -11.77 -4.85
CA SER A 160 28.36 -12.45 -3.96
C SER A 160 28.06 -13.94 -3.85
N THR A 161 29.05 -14.74 -3.39
CA THR A 161 28.86 -16.18 -3.16
C THR A 161 27.81 -16.45 -2.09
N SER A 162 27.73 -15.61 -1.04
CA SER A 162 26.71 -15.72 0.01
C SER A 162 25.31 -15.39 -0.52
N LEU A 163 25.21 -14.36 -1.36
CA LEU A 163 23.94 -13.98 -1.96
C LEU A 163 23.43 -15.04 -2.94
N LYS A 164 24.33 -15.65 -3.75
CA LYS A 164 23.98 -16.75 -4.66
C LYS A 164 23.37 -17.97 -3.97
N LYS A 165 23.70 -18.21 -2.70
CA LYS A 165 23.08 -19.28 -1.89
C LYS A 165 21.63 -18.98 -1.50
N GLN A 166 21.16 -17.75 -1.69
CA GLN A 166 19.78 -17.36 -1.41
C GLN A 166 18.82 -17.67 -2.57
N ALA A 167 19.35 -18.00 -3.76
CA ALA A 167 18.55 -18.41 -4.91
C ALA A 167 17.84 -19.73 -4.66
N GLY A 168 16.70 -19.92 -5.31
CA GLY A 168 15.89 -21.13 -5.25
C GLY A 168 14.41 -20.87 -5.42
N SER A 169 13.65 -21.95 -5.49
CA SER A 169 12.19 -21.90 -5.60
C SER A 169 11.60 -22.20 -4.23
N PHE A 170 10.63 -21.40 -3.82
CA PHE A 170 10.05 -21.45 -2.47
C PHE A 170 8.52 -21.43 -2.53
N SER A 171 7.92 -22.39 -1.84
CA SER A 171 6.47 -22.46 -1.64
C SER A 171 6.12 -22.05 -0.22
N GLU A 172 4.99 -21.37 -0.08
CA GLU A 172 4.52 -20.85 1.19
C GLU A 172 2.98 -20.81 1.21
N VAL A 173 2.38 -21.16 2.33
CA VAL A 173 0.98 -20.90 2.63
C VAL A 173 0.92 -20.16 3.96
N SER A 174 0.39 -18.95 3.94
CA SER A 174 0.35 -18.07 5.09
C SER A 174 -1.06 -17.58 5.40
N ALA A 175 -1.37 -17.43 6.69
CA ALA A 175 -2.49 -16.61 7.13
C ALA A 175 -2.03 -15.17 7.28
N ILE A 176 -2.82 -14.27 6.77
CA ILE A 176 -2.61 -12.84 6.91
C ILE A 176 -3.81 -12.25 7.62
N TYR A 177 -3.58 -11.52 8.69
CA TYR A 177 -4.62 -10.73 9.31
C TYR A 177 -4.17 -9.28 9.47
N GLY A 178 -5.12 -8.39 9.45
CA GLY A 178 -4.84 -6.98 9.59
C GLY A 178 -6.05 -6.20 10.07
N PHE A 179 -5.80 -5.00 10.55
CA PHE A 179 -6.83 -4.04 10.86
C PHE A 179 -6.42 -2.63 10.43
N THR A 180 -7.41 -1.83 10.08
CA THR A 180 -7.25 -0.42 9.77
C THR A 180 -8.30 0.37 10.56
N ASN A 181 -7.83 1.39 11.30
CA ASN A 181 -8.66 2.37 11.96
C ASN A 181 -8.43 3.72 11.29
N ASP A 182 -9.41 4.21 10.52
CA ASP A 182 -9.31 5.49 9.81
C ASP A 182 -10.30 6.50 10.37
N LYS A 183 -9.76 7.50 11.06
CA LYS A 183 -10.49 8.62 11.67
C LYS A 183 -10.07 9.97 11.09
N ARG A 184 -9.50 9.97 9.88
CA ARG A 184 -9.19 11.21 9.19
C ARG A 184 -10.47 11.91 8.76
N ASN A 185 -10.45 13.25 8.79
CA ASN A 185 -11.59 14.04 8.31
C ASN A 185 -11.83 13.91 6.80
N ARG A 186 -10.80 13.58 6.02
CA ARG A 186 -10.85 13.29 4.57
C ARG A 186 -9.68 12.40 4.15
N ALA A 187 -9.88 11.63 3.10
CA ALA A 187 -8.85 10.69 2.62
C ALA A 187 -7.69 11.41 1.92
N PHE A 188 -7.98 12.44 1.13
CA PHE A 188 -7.01 13.26 0.42
C PHE A 188 -6.74 14.57 1.16
N MET A 189 -5.47 14.94 1.34
CA MET A 189 -5.00 16.13 2.07
C MET A 189 -5.69 16.29 3.44
N PRO A 190 -5.63 15.29 4.33
CA PRO A 190 -6.28 15.37 5.64
C PRO A 190 -5.69 16.50 6.48
N THR A 191 -6.57 17.23 7.18
CA THR A 191 -6.16 18.32 8.09
C THR A 191 -6.26 17.91 9.54
N SER A 192 -7.00 16.84 9.84
CA SER A 192 -7.17 16.36 11.23
C SER A 192 -7.47 14.86 11.25
N GLY A 193 -7.27 14.26 12.42
CA GLY A 193 -7.54 12.86 12.66
C GLY A 193 -6.31 11.96 12.49
N SER A 194 -6.54 10.67 12.40
CA SER A 194 -5.46 9.68 12.29
C SER A 194 -5.88 8.45 11.48
N ILE A 195 -4.92 7.77 10.92
CA ILE A 195 -5.09 6.43 10.37
C ILE A 195 -4.02 5.50 10.95
N LEU A 196 -4.45 4.36 11.46
CA LEU A 196 -3.60 3.29 11.95
C LEU A 196 -3.88 2.04 11.13
N SER A 197 -2.86 1.41 10.58
CA SER A 197 -2.96 0.13 9.90
C SER A 197 -1.90 -0.82 10.45
N PHE A 198 -2.31 -2.05 10.70
CA PHE A 198 -1.43 -3.14 11.10
C PHE A 198 -1.75 -4.38 10.27
N SER A 199 -0.74 -5.14 9.89
CA SER A 199 -0.89 -6.47 9.31
C SER A 199 0.22 -7.40 9.77
N GLN A 200 -0.13 -8.68 9.93
CA GLN A 200 0.80 -9.75 10.24
C GLN A 200 0.55 -10.93 9.30
N SER A 201 1.62 -11.51 8.77
CA SER A 201 1.62 -12.76 8.02
C SER A 201 2.28 -13.85 8.85
N ILE A 202 1.57 -14.97 9.02
CA ILE A 202 2.00 -16.13 9.81
C ILE A 202 2.00 -17.34 8.88
N PRO A 203 3.12 -18.05 8.71
CA PRO A 203 3.19 -19.22 7.84
C PRO A 203 2.51 -20.43 8.50
N PHE A 204 1.66 -21.14 7.75
CA PHE A 204 1.20 -22.49 8.08
C PHE A 204 2.12 -23.54 7.52
N TYR A 205 2.57 -23.33 6.28
CA TYR A 205 3.55 -24.13 5.57
C TYR A 205 4.50 -23.18 4.83
N ALA A 206 5.78 -23.45 4.86
CA ALA A 206 6.75 -22.73 4.06
C ALA A 206 8.05 -23.51 3.96
N ASP A 207 8.72 -23.47 2.81
CA ASP A 207 10.07 -24.02 2.61
C ASP A 207 11.10 -23.27 3.45
N ARG A 208 10.89 -21.96 3.65
CA ARG A 208 11.56 -21.11 4.67
C ARG A 208 10.51 -20.33 5.43
N SER A 209 10.40 -20.61 6.71
CA SER A 209 9.36 -20.04 7.57
C SER A 209 9.79 -18.70 8.15
N PHE A 210 8.95 -17.69 8.03
CA PHE A 210 9.16 -16.38 8.65
C PHE A 210 7.83 -15.74 9.03
N ILE A 211 7.85 -14.93 10.06
CA ILE A 211 6.74 -14.06 10.46
C ILE A 211 7.03 -12.64 10.01
N ALA A 212 6.06 -11.99 9.37
CA ALA A 212 6.20 -10.62 8.91
C ALA A 212 5.14 -9.71 9.52
N ASN A 213 5.55 -8.50 9.94
CA ASN A 213 4.67 -7.51 10.52
C ASN A 213 4.85 -6.18 9.79
N ASN A 214 3.74 -5.46 9.59
CA ASN A 214 3.75 -4.09 9.10
C ASN A 214 2.85 -3.24 10.00
N LEU A 215 3.34 -2.09 10.40
CA LEU A 215 2.60 -1.08 11.16
C LEU A 215 2.78 0.27 10.48
N SER A 216 1.69 0.98 10.24
CA SER A 216 1.74 2.37 9.84
C SER A 216 0.73 3.19 10.63
N LEU A 217 1.19 4.33 11.12
CA LEU A 217 0.38 5.32 11.83
C LEU A 217 0.63 6.68 11.19
N SER A 218 -0.44 7.40 10.86
CA SER A 218 -0.35 8.81 10.49
C SER A 218 -1.34 9.60 11.32
N LYS A 219 -0.90 10.73 11.86
CA LYS A 219 -1.71 11.66 12.63
C LYS A 219 -1.59 13.06 12.03
N TYR A 220 -2.71 13.74 11.92
CA TYR A 220 -2.84 15.08 11.37
C TYR A 220 -3.49 15.99 12.37
N HIS A 221 -3.01 17.22 12.45
CA HIS A 221 -3.55 18.24 13.35
C HIS A 221 -3.42 19.63 12.72
N SER A 222 -4.55 20.32 12.58
CA SER A 222 -4.55 21.73 12.21
C SER A 222 -4.01 22.54 13.38
N LEU A 223 -2.84 23.17 13.18
CA LEU A 223 -2.25 24.09 14.16
C LEU A 223 -2.98 25.45 14.12
N ASN A 224 -3.39 25.85 12.92
CA ASN A 224 -4.28 26.97 12.64
C ASN A 224 -4.90 26.78 11.24
N GLU A 225 -5.62 27.77 10.73
CA GLU A 225 -6.30 27.73 9.42
C GLU A 225 -5.32 27.56 8.24
N ASN A 226 -4.06 27.95 8.41
CA ASN A 226 -3.05 27.98 7.35
C ASN A 226 -1.92 26.94 7.55
N VAL A 227 -1.95 26.20 8.64
CA VAL A 227 -0.86 25.29 8.99
C VAL A 227 -1.39 23.95 9.51
N VAL A 228 -1.00 22.89 8.85
CA VAL A 228 -1.33 21.52 9.25
C VAL A 228 -0.05 20.76 9.58
N GLY A 229 0.07 20.33 10.83
CA GLY A 229 1.14 19.41 11.25
C GLY A 229 0.76 17.96 11.04
N SER A 230 1.72 17.13 10.63
CA SER A 230 1.56 15.68 10.59
C SER A 230 2.77 14.93 11.11
N GLY A 231 2.51 13.78 11.72
CA GLY A 231 3.50 12.80 12.11
C GLY A 231 3.13 11.43 11.54
N LYS A 232 4.09 10.74 10.93
CA LYS A 232 3.88 9.43 10.31
C LYS A 232 4.95 8.46 10.80
N LEU A 233 4.53 7.31 11.32
CA LEU A 233 5.40 6.20 11.74
C LEU A 233 5.16 5.01 10.82
N PHE A 234 6.23 4.41 10.37
CA PHE A 234 6.23 3.14 9.66
C PHE A 234 7.22 2.17 10.29
N LEU A 235 6.76 0.95 10.55
CA LEU A 235 7.58 -0.16 11.01
C LEU A 235 7.25 -1.39 10.17
N SER A 236 8.28 -2.06 9.68
CA SER A 236 8.13 -3.33 8.96
C SER A 236 9.20 -4.28 9.43
N THR A 237 8.79 -5.48 9.81
CA THR A 237 9.70 -6.51 10.30
C THR A 237 9.44 -7.84 9.61
N VAL A 238 10.49 -8.62 9.46
CA VAL A 238 10.42 -10.02 9.06
C VAL A 238 11.44 -10.80 9.86
N ASN A 239 11.03 -11.92 10.45
CA ASN A 239 11.90 -12.74 11.29
C ASN A 239 11.77 -14.19 10.85
N GLY A 240 12.90 -14.84 10.60
CA GLY A 240 12.97 -16.27 10.37
C GLY A 240 12.47 -17.04 11.59
N LEU A 241 11.82 -18.16 11.34
CA LEU A 241 11.34 -19.09 12.36
C LEU A 241 12.12 -20.39 12.27
N LYS A 242 12.25 -21.11 13.37
CA LYS A 242 12.92 -22.42 13.42
C LYS A 242 14.39 -22.42 12.95
N GLY A 243 15.04 -21.25 12.92
CA GLY A 243 16.42 -21.11 12.45
C GLY A 243 16.54 -20.86 10.95
N ASP A 244 15.43 -20.64 10.24
CA ASP A 244 15.46 -20.26 8.83
C ASP A 244 15.93 -18.82 8.64
N ASP A 245 16.73 -18.58 7.60
CA ASP A 245 17.08 -17.24 7.14
C ASP A 245 15.94 -16.65 6.32
N VAL A 246 15.74 -15.33 6.46
CA VAL A 246 14.75 -14.61 5.66
C VAL A 246 15.19 -14.55 4.20
N ARG A 247 14.31 -14.99 3.29
CA ARG A 247 14.54 -14.93 1.84
C ARG A 247 14.81 -13.51 1.37
N LEU A 248 15.68 -13.35 0.40
CA LEU A 248 16.05 -12.06 -0.17
C LEU A 248 14.82 -11.26 -0.66
N SER A 249 13.88 -11.92 -1.35
CA SER A 249 12.62 -11.32 -1.84
C SER A 249 11.68 -10.83 -0.73
N LYS A 250 11.86 -11.25 0.51
CA LYS A 250 11.01 -10.87 1.66
C LYS A 250 11.65 -9.79 2.54
N ARG A 251 12.93 -9.45 2.32
CA ARG A 251 13.61 -8.41 3.07
C ARG A 251 12.96 -7.06 2.88
N LYS A 252 13.14 -6.19 3.84
CA LYS A 252 12.49 -4.89 3.93
C LYS A 252 13.40 -3.80 3.42
N GLY A 253 12.79 -2.79 2.79
CA GLY A 253 13.45 -1.57 2.36
C GLY A 253 12.58 -0.35 2.64
N LEU A 254 13.09 0.84 2.35
CA LEU A 254 12.36 2.09 2.44
C LEU A 254 12.21 2.72 1.05
N SER A 255 11.00 3.18 0.75
CA SER A 255 10.74 3.97 -0.44
C SER A 255 11.22 5.41 -0.25
N SER A 256 11.47 6.12 -1.36
CA SER A 256 11.80 7.55 -1.35
C SER A 256 10.70 8.43 -0.72
N LYS A 257 9.44 7.96 -0.66
CA LYS A 257 8.35 8.65 0.04
C LYS A 257 8.43 8.52 1.57
N ARG A 258 9.11 7.49 2.09
CA ARG A 258 9.27 7.25 3.53
C ARG A 258 10.56 7.81 4.09
N LEU A 259 11.56 8.00 3.24
CA LEU A 259 12.82 8.66 3.59
C LEU A 259 13.27 9.49 2.39
N ARG A 260 12.77 10.71 2.32
CA ARG A 260 13.06 11.67 1.25
C ARG A 260 14.54 12.07 1.31
N GLY A 261 15.15 12.33 0.16
CA GLY A 261 16.58 12.61 0.07
C GLY A 261 17.47 11.37 -0.09
N PHE A 262 16.86 10.17 -0.18
CA PHE A 262 17.54 8.90 -0.45
C PHE A 262 16.86 8.17 -1.60
N GLU A 263 17.64 7.47 -2.40
CA GLU A 263 17.12 6.63 -3.46
C GLU A 263 16.34 5.43 -2.88
N LYS A 264 15.28 5.02 -3.58
CA LYS A 264 14.42 3.88 -3.20
C LYS A 264 15.25 2.61 -2.97
N ASN A 265 15.12 1.99 -1.80
CA ASN A 265 15.76 0.74 -1.41
C ASN A 265 17.31 0.75 -1.46
N LYS A 266 17.96 1.90 -1.47
CA LYS A 266 19.42 2.02 -1.53
C LYS A 266 20.03 2.56 -0.24
N ILE A 267 19.50 2.12 0.89
CA ILE A 267 20.05 2.33 2.23
C ILE A 267 20.06 0.99 2.99
N GLY A 268 20.90 0.90 4.01
CA GLY A 268 20.96 -0.28 4.89
C GLY A 268 22.06 -1.26 4.50
N PRO A 269 21.89 -2.56 4.79
CA PRO A 269 22.88 -3.60 4.52
C PRO A 269 23.21 -3.74 3.02
N VAL A 270 24.50 -3.93 2.74
CA VAL A 270 25.05 -4.12 1.39
C VAL A 270 25.88 -5.39 1.38
N ASP A 271 25.66 -6.23 0.37
CA ASP A 271 26.46 -7.42 0.09
C ASP A 271 27.13 -7.26 -1.28
N GLY A 272 28.45 -7.06 -1.29
CA GLY A 272 29.15 -6.60 -2.48
C GLY A 272 28.69 -5.20 -2.88
N ASP A 273 28.09 -5.08 -4.07
CA ASP A 273 27.50 -3.81 -4.57
C ASP A 273 25.97 -3.75 -4.40
N ASP A 274 25.35 -4.83 -3.88
CA ASP A 274 23.92 -5.02 -3.83
C ASP A 274 23.31 -4.53 -2.51
N HIS A 275 22.33 -3.63 -2.57
CA HIS A 275 21.55 -3.18 -1.42
C HIS A 275 20.45 -4.18 -1.10
N ILE A 276 20.78 -5.20 -0.30
CA ILE A 276 19.95 -6.38 -0.08
C ILE A 276 18.71 -6.17 0.79
N GLY A 277 18.51 -4.96 1.33
CA GLY A 277 17.48 -4.71 2.33
C GLY A 277 17.82 -5.34 3.69
N GLY A 278 16.88 -5.30 4.61
CA GLY A 278 17.06 -5.82 5.97
C GLY A 278 15.86 -6.59 6.47
N ASN A 279 16.02 -7.24 7.62
CA ASN A 279 14.91 -7.86 8.32
C ASN A 279 13.97 -6.83 8.96
N TYR A 280 14.47 -5.61 9.15
CA TYR A 280 13.76 -4.51 9.80
C TYR A 280 13.88 -3.24 8.98
N ALA A 281 12.76 -2.51 8.85
CA ALA A 281 12.72 -1.17 8.28
C ALA A 281 11.83 -0.28 9.16
N ALA A 282 12.30 0.92 9.46
CA ALA A 282 11.56 1.92 10.23
C ALA A 282 11.70 3.29 9.59
N ALA A 283 10.62 4.07 9.60
CA ALA A 283 10.64 5.47 9.21
C ALA A 283 9.74 6.30 10.13
N LEU A 284 10.18 7.52 10.44
CA LEU A 284 9.44 8.52 11.18
C LEU A 284 9.52 9.83 10.42
N ASN A 285 8.37 10.36 10.04
CA ASN A 285 8.27 11.57 9.24
C ASN A 285 7.48 12.62 10.01
N PHE A 286 8.02 13.83 10.07
CA PHE A 286 7.32 15.02 10.53
C PHE A 286 7.17 15.97 9.36
N GLU A 287 5.99 16.53 9.19
CA GLU A 287 5.70 17.44 8.09
C GLU A 287 4.78 18.57 8.56
N VAL A 288 5.06 19.76 8.11
CA VAL A 288 4.24 20.95 8.30
C VAL A 288 3.80 21.42 6.93
N ASN A 289 2.53 21.26 6.64
CA ASN A 289 1.90 21.68 5.40
C ASN A 289 1.31 23.08 5.54
N LEU A 290 1.45 23.86 4.46
CA LEU A 290 1.03 25.25 4.34
C LEU A 290 -0.02 25.36 3.21
N PRO A 291 -1.25 24.86 3.41
CA PRO A 291 -2.24 24.70 2.34
C PRO A 291 -2.67 26.03 1.70
N ASN A 292 -2.49 27.14 2.41
CA ASN A 292 -2.86 28.48 1.93
C ASN A 292 -1.64 29.34 1.53
N LEU A 293 -0.45 28.70 1.37
CA LEU A 293 0.75 29.43 0.94
C LEU A 293 0.62 29.96 -0.50
N LEU A 294 -0.06 29.20 -1.35
CA LEU A 294 -0.39 29.57 -2.72
C LEU A 294 -1.91 29.75 -2.85
N PRO A 295 -2.41 30.53 -3.84
CA PRO A 295 -3.84 30.65 -4.06
C PRO A 295 -4.52 29.29 -4.21
N GLU A 296 -5.70 29.13 -3.61
CA GLU A 296 -6.48 27.86 -3.65
C GLU A 296 -6.73 27.36 -5.09
N SER A 297 -6.87 28.28 -6.04
CA SER A 297 -7.03 27.98 -7.47
C SER A 297 -5.85 27.20 -8.09
N THR A 298 -4.69 27.18 -7.44
CA THR A 298 -3.52 26.41 -7.92
C THR A 298 -3.61 24.94 -7.58
N ASN A 299 -4.48 24.54 -6.63
CA ASN A 299 -4.56 23.17 -6.09
C ASN A 299 -3.19 22.62 -5.66
N THR A 300 -2.38 23.48 -5.02
CA THR A 300 -1.01 23.17 -4.63
C THR A 300 -0.86 23.21 -3.12
N ASP A 301 -0.24 22.18 -2.57
CA ASP A 301 0.13 22.10 -1.15
C ASP A 301 1.66 22.09 -1.03
N VAL A 302 2.19 22.97 -0.19
CA VAL A 302 3.63 23.06 0.07
C VAL A 302 3.88 22.65 1.52
N GLY A 303 4.85 21.79 1.74
CA GLY A 303 5.21 21.30 3.06
C GLY A 303 6.71 21.38 3.33
N LEU A 304 7.08 21.57 4.58
CA LEU A 304 8.42 21.39 5.10
C LEU A 304 8.45 20.09 5.90
N PHE A 305 9.52 19.32 5.76
CA PHE A 305 9.61 18.02 6.40
C PHE A 305 10.94 17.74 7.09
N LEU A 306 10.89 16.83 8.04
CA LEU A 306 12.02 16.21 8.70
C LEU A 306 11.76 14.70 8.76
N ASP A 307 12.60 13.91 8.08
CA ASP A 307 12.49 12.48 7.97
C ASP A 307 13.63 11.77 8.68
N PHE A 308 13.28 10.65 9.35
CA PHE A 308 14.22 9.70 9.92
C PHE A 308 13.90 8.31 9.39
N GLY A 309 14.91 7.50 9.13
CA GLY A 309 14.72 6.13 8.67
C GLY A 309 15.93 5.24 8.90
N ASN A 310 15.67 3.95 8.94
CA ASN A 310 16.70 2.93 9.01
C ASN A 310 16.22 1.63 8.40
N VAL A 311 17.18 0.87 7.84
CA VAL A 311 17.00 -0.51 7.37
C VAL A 311 18.17 -1.31 7.93
N TRP A 312 17.89 -2.42 8.64
CA TRP A 312 18.91 -3.22 9.31
C TRP A 312 18.45 -4.67 9.49
N GLY A 313 19.37 -5.52 9.97
CA GLY A 313 19.12 -6.94 10.24
C GLY A 313 19.35 -7.81 9.00
N VAL A 314 20.41 -8.64 9.09
CA VAL A 314 20.74 -9.67 8.10
C VAL A 314 21.07 -10.93 8.88
N ASP A 315 20.54 -12.05 8.44
CA ASP A 315 20.62 -13.35 9.15
C ASP A 315 21.42 -14.42 8.40
N TYR A 316 21.64 -14.28 7.08
CA TYR A 316 22.31 -15.31 6.28
C TYR A 316 23.84 -15.18 6.21
N ASP A 317 24.41 -14.03 6.53
CA ASP A 317 25.85 -13.80 6.53
C ASP A 317 26.25 -12.76 7.60
N SER A 318 26.99 -13.21 8.60
CA SER A 318 27.43 -12.38 9.72
C SER A 318 28.57 -11.42 9.38
N SER A 319 29.17 -11.52 8.18
CA SER A 319 30.23 -10.62 7.71
C SER A 319 29.69 -9.30 7.14
N ILE A 320 28.38 -9.27 6.82
CA ILE A 320 27.72 -8.07 6.30
C ILE A 320 27.56 -7.05 7.43
N ASP A 321 27.92 -5.78 7.16
CA ASP A 321 27.70 -4.70 8.12
C ASP A 321 26.21 -4.53 8.41
N ASN A 322 25.84 -4.89 9.64
CA ASN A 322 24.48 -4.89 10.14
C ASN A 322 24.25 -3.79 11.19
N SER A 323 25.17 -2.81 11.25
CA SER A 323 25.09 -1.72 12.22
C SER A 323 23.82 -0.88 12.00
N SER A 324 23.10 -0.64 13.09
CA SER A 324 21.92 0.21 13.09
C SER A 324 22.34 1.69 13.05
N LYS A 325 22.26 2.32 11.88
CA LYS A 325 22.51 3.75 11.70
C LYS A 325 21.25 4.47 11.27
N ILE A 326 20.81 5.43 12.09
CA ILE A 326 19.67 6.28 11.74
C ILE A 326 20.09 7.27 10.67
N ARG A 327 19.38 7.26 9.53
CA ARG A 327 19.48 8.25 8.47
C ARG A 327 18.47 9.36 8.73
N SER A 328 18.77 10.55 8.31
CA SER A 328 17.84 11.67 8.41
C SER A 328 18.02 12.67 7.28
N SER A 329 16.95 13.35 6.96
CA SER A 329 16.91 14.41 5.95
C SER A 329 15.88 15.48 6.33
N VAL A 330 16.10 16.67 5.81
CA VAL A 330 15.19 17.81 5.93
C VAL A 330 14.95 18.39 4.55
N GLY A 331 13.79 18.98 4.31
CA GLY A 331 13.52 19.55 3.01
C GLY A 331 12.14 20.16 2.86
N ALA A 332 11.82 20.47 1.61
CA ALA A 332 10.52 20.96 1.19
C ALA A 332 9.90 20.02 0.16
N ALA A 333 8.59 19.86 0.22
CA ALA A 333 7.80 19.09 -0.73
C ALA A 333 6.67 19.98 -1.27
N MET A 334 6.38 19.85 -2.56
CA MET A 334 5.25 20.50 -3.21
C MET A 334 4.41 19.43 -3.89
N ASN A 335 3.14 19.35 -3.53
CA ASN A 335 2.15 18.49 -4.16
C ASN A 335 1.16 19.35 -4.93
N TRP A 336 1.03 19.10 -6.21
CA TRP A 336 0.21 19.87 -7.12
C TRP A 336 -0.75 18.95 -7.87
N MET A 337 -2.06 19.23 -7.76
CA MET A 337 -3.07 18.59 -8.59
C MET A 337 -3.17 19.34 -9.92
N SER A 338 -2.33 18.94 -10.87
CA SER A 338 -2.28 19.55 -12.19
C SER A 338 -3.40 19.02 -13.11
N PRO A 339 -3.70 19.71 -14.23
CA PRO A 339 -4.67 19.23 -15.22
C PRO A 339 -4.33 17.87 -15.85
N ILE A 340 -3.06 17.47 -15.81
CA ILE A 340 -2.57 16.18 -16.35
C ILE A 340 -2.37 15.12 -15.28
N GLY A 341 -2.75 15.40 -14.02
CA GLY A 341 -2.66 14.49 -12.90
C GLY A 341 -1.86 15.04 -11.70
N PRO A 342 -1.80 14.28 -10.62
CA PRO A 342 -1.05 14.68 -9.44
C PRO A 342 0.45 14.71 -9.71
N MET A 343 1.09 15.78 -9.28
CA MET A 343 2.54 15.98 -9.36
C MET A 343 3.09 16.19 -7.96
N SER A 344 4.27 15.65 -7.70
CA SER A 344 4.99 15.86 -6.45
C SER A 344 6.44 16.20 -6.76
N PHE A 345 6.96 17.24 -6.10
CA PHE A 345 8.35 17.66 -6.19
C PHE A 345 8.93 17.73 -4.78
N VAL A 346 10.13 17.22 -4.61
CA VAL A 346 10.82 17.18 -3.32
C VAL A 346 12.23 17.71 -3.49
N LEU A 347 12.61 18.64 -2.61
CA LEU A 347 13.97 19.08 -2.42
C LEU A 347 14.41 18.67 -1.02
N ALA A 348 15.49 17.90 -0.93
CA ALA A 348 15.94 17.31 0.33
C ALA A 348 17.45 17.52 0.54
N GLN A 349 17.80 17.78 1.79
CA GLN A 349 19.18 17.79 2.29
C GLN A 349 19.35 16.68 3.31
N ASN A 350 20.31 15.78 3.08
CA ASN A 350 20.64 14.72 4.03
C ASN A 350 21.39 15.29 5.23
N LEU A 351 20.93 14.97 6.44
CA LEU A 351 21.57 15.35 7.71
C LEU A 351 22.46 14.23 8.23
N SER A 352 22.04 12.97 8.06
CA SER A 352 22.78 11.78 8.46
C SER A 352 22.64 10.68 7.42
N LYS A 353 23.76 10.08 6.98
CA LYS A 353 23.82 8.95 6.04
C LYS A 353 24.99 8.03 6.33
N ALA A 354 24.94 6.78 5.85
CA ALA A 354 26.09 5.88 5.78
C ALA A 354 26.87 6.10 4.48
N GLN A 355 28.09 5.57 4.39
CA GLN A 355 28.92 5.71 3.19
C GLN A 355 28.34 4.98 1.97
N THR A 356 27.68 3.85 2.20
CA THR A 356 27.09 3.02 1.16
C THR A 356 25.73 3.54 0.68
N ASP A 357 25.10 4.46 1.42
CA ASP A 357 23.79 4.98 1.08
C ASP A 357 23.82 5.81 -0.22
N LYS A 358 22.85 5.62 -1.10
CA LYS A 358 22.65 6.48 -2.28
C LYS A 358 21.63 7.56 -1.95
N THR A 359 21.96 8.79 -2.32
CA THR A 359 21.19 9.99 -1.97
C THR A 359 20.64 10.68 -3.20
N GLU A 360 19.47 11.27 -3.07
CA GLU A 360 18.75 11.97 -4.12
C GLU A 360 18.23 13.32 -3.58
N SER A 361 18.94 14.41 -3.87
CA SER A 361 18.59 15.75 -3.34
C SER A 361 17.34 16.35 -3.97
N PHE A 362 16.99 15.93 -5.18
CA PHE A 362 15.79 16.33 -5.87
C PHE A 362 15.05 15.09 -6.37
N SER A 363 13.76 15.00 -6.10
CA SER A 363 12.90 13.99 -6.71
C SER A 363 11.59 14.57 -7.17
N PHE A 364 11.04 13.98 -8.22
CA PHE A 364 9.71 14.32 -8.72
C PHE A 364 8.94 13.05 -9.05
N ASN A 365 7.62 13.18 -9.02
CA ASN A 365 6.70 12.18 -9.51
C ASN A 365 5.55 12.88 -10.22
N LEU A 366 5.25 12.42 -11.42
CA LEU A 366 4.14 12.85 -12.24
C LEU A 366 3.35 11.61 -12.63
N GLY A 367 2.07 11.57 -12.40
CA GLY A 367 1.26 10.45 -12.83
C GLY A 367 -0.17 10.53 -12.38
N THR A 368 -1.01 9.82 -13.11
CA THR A 368 -2.36 9.50 -12.67
C THR A 368 -2.27 8.31 -11.71
N THR A 369 -2.64 8.52 -10.47
CA THR A 369 -2.88 7.42 -9.53
C THR A 369 -4.33 6.96 -9.71
N PHE A 370 -4.52 5.69 -9.99
CA PHE A 370 -5.82 5.02 -10.01
C PHE A 370 -6.15 4.51 -8.63
#